data_2ef4d4c285c90c75295545ebbdfdec27
#
_entry.id   2ef4d4c285c90c75295545ebbdfdec27
#
_cell.length_a   1.000
_cell.length_b   1.000
_cell.length_c   1.000
_cell.angle_alpha   90.00
_cell.angle_beta   90.00
_cell.angle_gamma   90.00
#
_symmetry.space_group_name_H-M   'P 1'
#
loop_
_entity.id
_entity.type
_entity.pdbx_description
1 polymer ?
#
loop_
_entity_poly.entity_id
_entity_poly.type
_entity_poly.pdbx_seq_one_letter_code
_entity_poly.pdbx_strand_id
1 'polypeptide(L)'
;CKVCKKIGHVDEEGVCPLCRKIEKLSKNVLYADFFSVILENPDEREDAMPLPGGYCLVADDEKKLCRRMENDDYFVRSYSKNKLYTGKHIATKLWVGDYSTGSTFEEFAREAEGISRIGVLRADVDNLGQAIVSGFHNAKNGDRYMTLSRTATLSRQLSLFFKYYI
;
A
#
# COMPACT_ATOMS: atom_id res chain seq x y z
N CYS A 1 0.77 12.70 -21.41
CA CYS A 1 1.25 11.44 -20.86
C CYS A 1 0.32 10.27 -21.28
N LYS A 2 0.87 9.24 -21.86
CA LYS A 2 0.09 8.07 -22.29
C LYS A 2 -0.53 7.26 -21.15
N VAL A 3 0.02 7.37 -19.92
CA VAL A 3 -0.45 6.65 -18.75
C VAL A 3 -1.57 7.41 -18.03
N CYS A 4 -1.29 8.61 -17.50
CA CYS A 4 -2.28 9.37 -16.71
C CYS A 4 -3.14 10.33 -17.53
N LYS A 5 -2.92 10.44 -18.84
CA LYS A 5 -3.62 11.32 -19.78
C LYS A 5 -3.48 12.83 -19.51
N LYS A 6 -2.68 13.23 -18.51
CA LYS A 6 -2.40 14.65 -18.25
C LYS A 6 -1.56 15.26 -19.38
N ILE A 7 -1.88 16.49 -19.71
CA ILE A 7 -1.09 17.32 -20.63
C ILE A 7 0.11 17.86 -19.85
N GLY A 8 1.32 17.79 -20.41
CA GLY A 8 2.53 18.29 -19.80
C GLY A 8 3.77 17.65 -20.42
N HIS A 9 4.92 17.92 -19.82
CA HIS A 9 6.18 17.36 -20.26
C HIS A 9 6.19 15.84 -20.14
N VAL A 10 6.69 15.16 -21.17
CA VAL A 10 6.82 13.70 -21.26
C VAL A 10 8.19 13.34 -21.82
N ASP A 11 8.66 12.14 -21.45
CA ASP A 11 9.90 11.56 -22.01
C ASP A 11 9.70 11.04 -23.44
N GLU A 12 10.76 10.46 -24.01
CA GLU A 12 10.75 9.87 -25.36
C GLU A 12 9.68 8.78 -25.53
N GLU A 13 9.33 8.10 -24.46
CA GLU A 13 8.29 7.07 -24.44
C GLU A 13 6.88 7.64 -24.21
N GLY A 14 6.73 8.95 -24.07
CA GLY A 14 5.44 9.61 -23.84
C GLY A 14 4.92 9.47 -22.40
N VAL A 15 5.78 9.27 -21.42
CA VAL A 15 5.46 9.12 -20.00
C VAL A 15 5.90 10.35 -19.23
N CYS A 16 5.05 10.88 -18.35
CA CYS A 16 5.43 12.02 -17.51
C CYS A 16 6.32 11.59 -16.33
N PRO A 17 7.10 12.51 -15.74
CA PRO A 17 8.02 12.20 -14.64
C PRO A 17 7.35 11.48 -13.46
N LEU A 18 6.14 11.91 -13.07
CA LEU A 18 5.39 11.27 -11.99
C LEU A 18 5.06 9.80 -12.30
N CYS A 19 4.52 9.52 -13.48
CA CYS A 19 4.18 8.16 -13.88
C CYS A 19 5.44 7.28 -13.97
N ARG A 20 6.56 7.84 -14.42
CA ARG A 20 7.84 7.13 -14.45
C ARG A 20 8.34 6.78 -13.05
N LYS A 21 8.23 7.68 -12.09
CA LYS A 21 8.58 7.41 -10.69
C LYS A 21 7.68 6.33 -10.06
N ILE A 22 6.37 6.39 -10.33
CA ILE A 22 5.42 5.36 -9.87
C ILE A 22 5.76 3.99 -10.47
N GLU A 23 6.11 3.94 -11.75
CA GLU A 23 6.52 2.69 -12.43
C GLU A 23 7.78 2.09 -11.78
N LYS A 24 8.80 2.92 -11.51
CA LYS A 24 10.04 2.48 -10.85
C LYS A 24 9.78 2.00 -9.42
N LEU A 25 8.99 2.76 -8.64
CA LEU A 25 8.62 2.36 -7.29
C LEU A 25 7.82 1.04 -7.29
N SER A 26 6.89 0.86 -8.23
CA SER A 26 6.03 -0.33 -8.28
C SER A 26 6.81 -1.64 -8.40
N LYS A 27 7.93 -1.63 -9.10
CA LYS A 27 8.84 -2.78 -9.19
C LYS A 27 9.45 -3.13 -7.83
N ASN A 28 9.77 -2.12 -7.03
CA ASN A 28 10.37 -2.30 -5.71
C ASN A 28 9.31 -2.72 -4.67
N VAL A 29 8.07 -2.27 -4.81
CA VAL A 29 6.96 -2.58 -3.87
C VAL A 29 6.73 -4.08 -3.73
N LEU A 30 6.90 -4.86 -4.79
CA LEU A 30 6.70 -6.32 -4.78
C LEU A 30 7.66 -7.03 -3.83
N TYR A 31 8.88 -6.52 -3.70
CA TYR A 31 9.97 -7.17 -2.96
C TYR A 31 10.34 -6.45 -1.66
N ALA A 32 9.82 -5.24 -1.46
CA ALA A 32 10.10 -4.47 -0.26
C ALA A 32 9.27 -4.94 0.93
N ASP A 33 9.90 -5.01 2.08
CA ASP A 33 9.24 -5.25 3.36
C ASP A 33 8.89 -3.96 4.11
N PHE A 34 9.50 -2.84 3.73
CA PHE A 34 9.37 -1.55 4.39
C PHE A 34 9.07 -0.43 3.41
N PHE A 35 8.28 0.53 3.88
CA PHE A 35 7.94 1.75 3.15
C PHE A 35 8.18 2.94 4.04
N SER A 36 9.12 3.80 3.67
CA SER A 36 9.50 4.96 4.47
C SER A 36 9.03 6.26 3.83
N VAL A 37 8.50 7.15 4.67
CA VAL A 37 8.26 8.54 4.32
C VAL A 37 9.47 9.34 4.78
N ILE A 38 10.09 10.04 3.85
CA ILE A 38 11.27 10.87 4.07
C ILE A 38 11.05 12.29 3.58
N LEU A 39 11.76 13.24 4.18
CA LEU A 39 11.84 14.62 3.73
C LEU A 39 13.04 14.76 2.81
N GLU A 40 12.83 14.66 1.53
CA GLU A 40 13.89 14.77 0.50
C GLU A 40 13.28 15.31 -0.78
N ASN A 41 14.08 16.04 -1.56
CA ASN A 41 13.61 16.53 -2.84
C ASN A 41 13.28 15.33 -3.76
N PRO A 42 12.01 15.19 -4.20
CA PRO A 42 11.62 14.06 -5.03
C PRO A 42 12.33 14.01 -6.38
N ASP A 43 12.90 15.12 -6.84
CA ASP A 43 13.59 15.17 -8.14
C ASP A 43 14.99 14.55 -8.10
N GLU A 44 15.57 14.42 -6.92
CA GLU A 44 16.88 13.81 -6.72
C GLU A 44 16.84 12.27 -6.71
N ARG A 45 15.65 11.68 -6.59
CA ARG A 45 15.47 10.22 -6.55
C ARG A 45 14.52 9.71 -7.62
N GLU A 46 15.00 8.80 -8.42
CA GLU A 46 14.20 8.19 -9.47
C GLU A 46 13.20 7.11 -8.98
N ASP A 47 13.49 6.49 -7.83
CA ASP A 47 12.73 5.39 -7.23
C ASP A 47 11.77 5.85 -6.11
N ALA A 48 11.65 7.14 -5.88
CA ALA A 48 10.81 7.72 -4.86
C ALA A 48 9.51 8.28 -5.44
N MET A 49 8.37 7.95 -4.81
CA MET A 49 7.10 8.56 -5.14
C MET A 49 6.97 9.90 -4.43
N PRO A 50 6.79 11.02 -5.16
CA PRO A 50 6.60 12.32 -4.55
C PRO A 50 5.28 12.38 -3.80
N LEU A 51 5.31 12.94 -2.59
CA LEU A 51 4.17 13.26 -1.76
C LEU A 51 4.03 14.78 -1.59
N PRO A 52 2.85 15.29 -1.23
CA PRO A 52 2.68 16.71 -0.92
C PRO A 52 3.61 17.18 0.19
N GLY A 53 4.06 18.45 0.14
CA GLY A 53 4.85 19.08 1.20
C GLY A 53 6.35 18.73 1.18
N GLY A 54 6.90 18.28 0.05
CA GLY A 54 8.32 17.96 -0.08
C GLY A 54 8.69 16.58 0.49
N TYR A 55 7.72 15.73 0.76
CA TYR A 55 7.94 14.37 1.21
C TYR A 55 8.04 13.40 0.04
N CYS A 56 8.70 12.27 0.29
CA CYS A 56 8.78 11.14 -0.63
C CYS A 56 8.42 9.84 0.08
N LEU A 57 7.78 8.93 -0.66
CA LEU A 57 7.62 7.54 -0.26
C LEU A 57 8.66 6.69 -1.00
N VAL A 58 9.40 5.90 -0.25
CA VAL A 58 10.42 4.98 -0.76
C VAL A 58 10.17 3.56 -0.26
N ALA A 59 10.55 2.59 -1.08
CA ALA A 59 10.50 1.17 -0.73
C ALA A 59 11.88 0.70 -0.30
N ASP A 60 11.98 0.12 0.89
CA ASP A 60 13.23 -0.21 1.55
C ASP A 60 13.33 -1.69 1.93
N ASP A 61 14.55 -2.19 2.00
CA ASP A 61 14.90 -3.36 2.77
C ASP A 61 15.27 -2.98 4.22
N GLU A 62 15.47 -3.96 5.09
CA GLU A 62 15.77 -3.72 6.51
C GLU A 62 17.07 -2.91 6.71
N LYS A 63 18.09 -3.16 5.91
CA LYS A 63 19.38 -2.44 6.01
C LYS A 63 19.24 -0.97 5.64
N LYS A 64 18.47 -0.68 4.60
CA LYS A 64 18.19 0.70 4.18
C LYS A 64 17.32 1.40 5.23
N LEU A 65 16.31 0.71 5.76
CA LEU A 65 15.48 1.24 6.84
C LEU A 65 16.33 1.62 8.07
N CYS A 66 17.20 0.72 8.54
CA CYS A 66 18.09 1.01 9.69
C CYS A 66 18.93 2.27 9.46
N ARG A 67 19.57 2.37 8.28
CA ARG A 67 20.36 3.55 7.93
C ARG A 67 19.53 4.84 7.90
N ARG A 68 18.28 4.79 7.44
CA ARG A 68 17.40 5.94 7.45
C ARG A 68 16.99 6.34 8.86
N MET A 69 16.71 5.35 9.71
CA MET A 69 16.35 5.58 11.12
C MET A 69 17.51 6.13 11.95
N GLU A 70 18.74 5.91 11.52
CA GLU A 70 19.93 6.50 12.14
C GLU A 70 20.12 7.97 11.77
N ASN A 71 19.63 8.37 10.59
CA ASN A 71 19.71 9.74 10.08
C ASN A 71 18.39 10.48 10.27
N ASP A 72 18.21 11.08 11.45
CA ASP A 72 16.96 11.73 11.87
C ASP A 72 16.53 12.94 11.02
N ASP A 73 17.45 13.58 10.29
CA ASP A 73 17.18 14.83 9.59
C ASP A 73 16.18 14.66 8.42
N TYR A 74 16.12 13.47 7.87
CA TYR A 74 15.29 13.16 6.69
C TYR A 74 14.19 12.13 6.97
N PHE A 75 14.28 11.37 8.06
CA PHE A 75 13.34 10.31 8.38
C PHE A 75 12.09 10.86 9.08
N VAL A 76 10.91 10.56 8.52
CA VAL A 76 9.62 10.99 9.08
C VAL A 76 8.91 9.83 9.76
N ARG A 77 8.67 8.75 9.03
CA ARG A 77 8.04 7.52 9.54
C ARG A 77 8.27 6.36 8.60
N SER A 78 8.06 5.16 9.11
CA SER A 78 8.09 3.96 8.30
C SER A 78 6.92 3.03 8.60
N TYR A 79 6.63 2.19 7.60
CA TYR A 79 5.65 1.13 7.65
C TYR A 79 6.33 -0.17 7.30
N SER A 80 5.97 -1.25 7.98
CA SER A 80 6.49 -2.60 7.71
C SER A 80 5.40 -3.56 7.31
N LYS A 81 5.67 -4.38 6.31
CA LYS A 81 4.76 -5.39 5.80
C LYS A 81 4.64 -6.52 6.81
N ASN A 82 3.44 -6.74 7.33
CA ASN A 82 3.06 -7.84 8.25
C ASN A 82 3.86 -7.96 9.55
N LYS A 83 4.84 -7.10 9.82
CA LYS A 83 5.67 -7.11 11.02
C LYS A 83 5.59 -5.77 11.75
N LEU A 84 5.76 -5.80 13.06
CA LEU A 84 6.09 -4.61 13.83
C LEU A 84 7.61 -4.55 13.97
N TYR A 85 8.21 -3.50 13.47
CA TYR A 85 9.63 -3.26 13.61
C TYR A 85 9.87 -2.21 14.70
N THR A 86 10.68 -2.55 15.68
CA THR A 86 11.04 -1.66 16.79
C THR A 86 12.56 -1.50 16.82
N GLY A 87 13.03 -0.32 16.52
CA GLY A 87 14.42 0.09 16.62
C GLY A 87 14.51 1.44 17.32
N LYS A 88 15.38 2.33 16.88
CA LYS A 88 15.41 3.74 17.32
C LYS A 88 14.06 4.42 17.04
N HIS A 89 13.44 4.08 15.94
CA HIS A 89 12.07 4.46 15.59
C HIS A 89 11.22 3.21 15.37
N ILE A 90 9.90 3.39 15.39
CA ILE A 90 8.94 2.31 15.19
C ILE A 90 8.44 2.33 13.74
N ALA A 91 8.56 1.20 13.04
CA ALA A 91 7.86 1.00 11.78
C ALA A 91 6.45 0.46 12.06
N THR A 92 5.45 1.22 11.65
CA THR A 92 4.03 0.85 11.83
C THR A 92 3.69 -0.35 10.96
N LYS A 93 3.09 -1.38 11.56
CA LYS A 93 2.67 -2.57 10.84
C LYS A 93 1.56 -2.26 9.83
N LEU A 94 1.80 -2.59 8.57
CA LEU A 94 0.78 -2.69 7.53
C LEU A 94 0.39 -4.16 7.36
N TRP A 95 -0.91 -4.41 7.39
CA TRP A 95 -1.46 -5.72 7.11
C TRP A 95 -1.61 -5.89 5.59
N VAL A 96 -0.76 -6.69 5.00
CA VAL A 96 -0.79 -7.00 3.57
C VAL A 96 -1.18 -8.46 3.40
N GLY A 97 -2.13 -8.76 2.50
CA GLY A 97 -2.45 -10.13 2.10
C GLY A 97 -1.26 -10.70 1.31
N ASP A 98 -0.49 -11.54 1.96
CA ASP A 98 0.70 -12.18 1.40
C ASP A 98 0.81 -13.56 2.04
N TYR A 99 -0.16 -14.41 1.71
CA TYR A 99 -0.32 -15.74 2.28
C TYR A 99 0.05 -16.84 1.29
N SER A 100 0.35 -16.48 0.04
CA SER A 100 0.71 -17.44 -0.98
C SER A 100 2.17 -17.89 -0.81
N THR A 101 2.39 -19.19 -0.89
CA THR A 101 3.72 -19.81 -0.90
C THR A 101 4.29 -19.95 -2.31
N GLY A 102 3.47 -19.71 -3.34
CA GLY A 102 3.82 -19.80 -4.75
C GLY A 102 3.48 -18.53 -5.54
N SER A 103 3.99 -18.43 -6.75
CA SER A 103 3.75 -17.32 -7.67
C SER A 103 3.04 -17.73 -8.96
N THR A 104 2.96 -19.05 -9.24
CA THR A 104 2.31 -19.60 -10.43
C THR A 104 1.19 -20.55 -10.05
N PHE A 105 0.23 -20.75 -10.97
CA PHE A 105 -0.87 -21.69 -10.76
C PHE A 105 -0.38 -23.14 -10.66
N GLU A 106 0.70 -23.48 -11.33
CA GLU A 106 1.34 -24.79 -11.24
C GLU A 106 1.94 -25.05 -9.87
N GLU A 107 2.55 -24.03 -9.24
CA GLU A 107 3.08 -24.13 -7.89
C GLU A 107 1.95 -24.38 -6.89
N PHE A 108 0.84 -23.64 -6.96
CA PHE A 108 -0.33 -23.87 -6.11
C PHE A 108 -0.96 -25.26 -6.33
N ALA A 109 -1.06 -25.70 -7.57
CA ALA A 109 -1.65 -27.01 -7.89
C ALA A 109 -0.79 -28.18 -7.38
N ARG A 110 0.52 -28.01 -7.22
CA ARG A 110 1.43 -29.05 -6.68
C ARG A 110 1.22 -29.32 -5.21
N GLU A 111 0.67 -28.36 -4.45
CA GLU A 111 0.37 -28.53 -3.03
C GLU A 111 -0.97 -29.27 -2.78
N ALA A 112 -1.73 -29.54 -3.83
CA ALA A 112 -3.00 -30.25 -3.71
C ALA A 112 -2.79 -31.74 -3.40
N GLU A 113 -3.54 -32.25 -2.44
CA GLU A 113 -3.62 -33.70 -2.19
C GLU A 113 -4.55 -34.36 -3.21
N GLY A 114 -4.03 -35.32 -3.96
CA GLY A 114 -4.78 -36.04 -5.00
C GLY A 114 -4.62 -35.41 -6.39
N ILE A 115 -5.71 -34.98 -7.03
CA ILE A 115 -5.64 -34.39 -8.36
C ILE A 115 -5.11 -32.96 -8.26
N SER A 116 -4.06 -32.64 -9.03
CA SER A 116 -3.47 -31.29 -9.08
C SER A 116 -4.44 -30.27 -9.69
N ARG A 117 -5.29 -29.68 -8.87
CA ARG A 117 -6.28 -28.67 -9.23
C ARG A 117 -6.26 -27.53 -8.23
N ILE A 118 -6.61 -26.34 -8.68
CA ILE A 118 -6.84 -25.16 -7.85
C ILE A 118 -8.34 -24.84 -7.82
N GLY A 119 -8.85 -24.45 -6.66
CA GLY A 119 -10.16 -23.85 -6.50
C GLY A 119 -10.05 -22.33 -6.58
N VAL A 120 -10.92 -21.67 -7.30
CA VAL A 120 -11.01 -20.20 -7.34
C VAL A 120 -12.29 -19.76 -6.66
N LEU A 121 -12.16 -19.08 -5.53
CA LEU A 121 -13.28 -18.40 -4.86
C LEU A 121 -13.24 -16.92 -5.24
N ARG A 122 -14.36 -16.41 -5.72
CA ARG A 122 -14.56 -14.97 -5.93
C ARG A 122 -15.71 -14.51 -5.06
N ALA A 123 -15.43 -13.53 -4.19
CA ALA A 123 -16.42 -12.88 -3.36
C ALA A 123 -16.44 -11.39 -3.63
N ASP A 124 -17.61 -10.77 -3.52
CA ASP A 124 -17.81 -9.33 -3.61
C ASP A 124 -18.64 -8.84 -2.44
N VAL A 125 -18.47 -7.58 -2.07
CA VAL A 125 -19.23 -6.94 -0.99
C VAL A 125 -20.25 -5.99 -1.59
N ASP A 126 -21.51 -6.34 -1.47
CA ASP A 126 -22.60 -5.51 -1.97
C ASP A 126 -22.66 -4.15 -1.26
N ASN A 127 -22.87 -3.11 -2.05
CA ASN A 127 -23.06 -1.74 -1.57
C ASN A 127 -21.93 -1.16 -0.69
N LEU A 128 -20.71 -1.66 -0.80
CA LEU A 128 -19.57 -1.19 0.00
C LEU A 128 -19.33 0.31 -0.16
N GLY A 129 -19.44 0.85 -1.38
CA GLY A 129 -19.31 2.29 -1.63
C GLY A 129 -20.33 3.11 -0.85
N GLN A 130 -21.58 2.68 -0.82
CA GLN A 130 -22.65 3.35 -0.07
C GLN A 130 -22.43 3.20 1.44
N ALA A 131 -22.00 2.05 1.91
CA ALA A 131 -21.68 1.83 3.32
C ALA A 131 -20.56 2.76 3.82
N ILE A 132 -19.54 3.02 3.00
CA ILE A 132 -18.45 3.93 3.34
C ILE A 132 -18.90 5.41 3.33
N VAL A 133 -19.72 5.80 2.34
CA VAL A 133 -20.15 7.21 2.15
C VAL A 133 -21.26 7.59 3.11
N SER A 134 -22.25 6.74 3.35
CA SER A 134 -23.47 7.07 4.10
C SER A 134 -23.83 6.09 5.21
N GLY A 135 -23.03 5.05 5.44
CA GLY A 135 -23.33 3.98 6.42
C GLY A 135 -23.42 4.46 7.88
N PHE A 136 -22.87 5.64 8.18
CA PHE A 136 -22.94 6.23 9.52
C PHE A 136 -24.02 7.31 9.65
N HIS A 137 -24.79 7.56 8.59
CA HIS A 137 -25.97 8.41 8.66
C HIS A 137 -27.06 7.74 9.51
N ASN A 138 -27.70 8.51 10.41
CA ASN A 138 -28.76 8.01 11.26
C ASN A 138 -29.92 9.01 11.30
N ALA A 139 -31.14 8.54 11.09
CA ALA A 139 -32.35 9.38 11.09
C ALA A 139 -32.55 10.20 12.39
N LYS A 140 -32.05 9.68 13.54
CA LYS A 140 -32.13 10.38 14.85
C LYS A 140 -31.00 11.37 15.07
N ASN A 141 -29.79 11.10 14.57
CA ASN A 141 -28.58 11.87 14.86
C ASN A 141 -28.02 12.60 13.63
N GLY A 142 -28.68 12.50 12.47
CA GLY A 142 -28.19 13.05 11.20
C GLY A 142 -26.76 12.59 10.90
N ASP A 143 -25.91 13.54 10.51
CA ASP A 143 -24.52 13.28 10.09
C ASP A 143 -23.51 13.29 11.24
N ARG A 144 -23.96 13.35 12.50
CA ARG A 144 -23.08 13.42 13.68
C ARG A 144 -22.03 12.30 13.72
N TYR A 145 -22.35 11.15 13.15
CA TYR A 145 -21.47 9.98 13.15
C TYR A 145 -20.71 9.79 11.83
N MET A 146 -20.94 10.64 10.83
CA MET A 146 -20.20 10.66 9.58
C MET A 146 -18.84 11.36 9.79
N THR A 147 -17.88 10.64 10.36
CA THR A 147 -16.54 11.16 10.62
C THR A 147 -15.49 10.36 9.87
N LEU A 148 -14.42 11.04 9.45
CA LEU A 148 -13.26 10.38 8.80
C LEU A 148 -12.70 9.23 9.65
N SER A 149 -12.66 9.42 10.97
CA SER A 149 -12.18 8.39 11.91
C SER A 149 -13.03 7.11 11.85
N ARG A 150 -14.35 7.22 11.77
CA ARG A 150 -15.23 6.05 11.66
C ARG A 150 -15.11 5.37 10.31
N THR A 151 -15.05 6.14 9.24
CA THR A 151 -14.82 5.61 7.89
C THR A 151 -13.48 4.86 7.80
N ALA A 152 -12.42 5.45 8.34
CA ALA A 152 -11.11 4.80 8.41
C ALA A 152 -11.13 3.52 9.27
N THR A 153 -11.86 3.53 10.38
CA THR A 153 -12.03 2.35 11.23
C THR A 153 -12.79 1.23 10.50
N LEU A 154 -13.90 1.56 9.83
CA LEU A 154 -14.66 0.60 9.02
C LEU A 154 -13.77 -0.02 7.93
N SER A 155 -13.08 0.80 7.17
CA SER A 155 -12.16 0.34 6.11
C SER A 155 -11.08 -0.60 6.66
N ARG A 156 -10.50 -0.25 7.83
CA ARG A 156 -9.51 -1.09 8.51
C ARG A 156 -10.11 -2.42 8.97
N GLN A 157 -11.30 -2.40 9.57
CA GLN A 157 -11.95 -3.63 10.06
C GLN A 157 -12.33 -4.56 8.90
N LEU A 158 -12.84 -4.02 7.81
CA LEU A 158 -13.10 -4.80 6.59
C LEU A 158 -11.82 -5.42 6.04
N SER A 159 -10.74 -4.64 5.97
CA SER A 159 -9.44 -5.15 5.53
C SER A 159 -8.92 -6.29 6.42
N LEU A 160 -9.09 -6.19 7.74
CA LEU A 160 -8.71 -7.24 8.68
C LEU A 160 -9.61 -8.48 8.54
N PHE A 161 -10.92 -8.27 8.35
CA PHE A 161 -11.87 -9.34 8.12
C PHE A 161 -11.48 -10.20 6.92
N PHE A 162 -11.27 -9.58 5.76
CA PHE A 162 -10.86 -10.29 4.55
C PHE A 162 -9.48 -10.95 4.63
N LYS A 163 -8.61 -10.48 5.52
CA LYS A 163 -7.25 -11.04 5.68
C LYS A 163 -7.15 -12.16 6.71
N TYR A 164 -8.09 -12.26 7.65
CA TYR A 164 -7.99 -13.20 8.75
C TYR A 164 -9.12 -14.22 8.81
N TYR A 165 -10.25 -13.95 8.17
CA TYR A 165 -11.44 -14.78 8.30
C TYR A 165 -11.92 -15.39 6.99
N ILE A 166 -11.44 -14.89 5.86
CA ILE A 166 -11.71 -15.39 4.51
C ILE A 166 -10.42 -15.78 3.82
#